data_7d791f6e8d9bbf2a53fbaed1dc20014d
#
_entry.id   7d791f6e8d9bbf2a53fbaed1dc20014d
#
_cell.length_a   1.000
_cell.length_b   1.000
_cell.length_c   1.000
_cell.angle_alpha   90.00
_cell.angle_beta   90.00
_cell.angle_gamma   90.00
#
_symmetry.space_group_name_H-M   'P 1'
#
loop_
_entity.id
_entity.type
_entity.pdbx_description
1 polymer ?
#
loop_
_entity_poly.entity_id
_entity_poly.type
_entity_poly.pdbx_seq_one_letter_code
_entity_poly.pdbx_strand_id
1 'polypeptide(L)'
;MKKLFQYSIYPVFMLSAFFSIIWLMKSGTNQYLATVPIIAVYGLAALLIERWMPFEKNWVNGTDWNLDFTYYIVNYLIKVSAQFTLIWLAVWIPFPQWFPTTLPFWMQVLLALTIIDFFLFFVHWQSHRYGWLWKLHAIHHSSERLYFLNGEKRHALHQILEGSPGIILCLVIGTPQPVVVAALAILAINMMMQHTNLDYKAGILKKFFCVAELHRWHHRADYKDAQVNYGAWLTVWDHIFKTAYDNPKIYHTEGIGEIGIKEEPNFPRTYWKQFWYPFKESVGRKSKL
;
A
#
# COMPACT_ATOMS: atom_id res chain seq x y z
N MET A 1 5.68 4.69 29.81
CA MET A 1 6.32 5.31 28.63
C MET A 1 6.17 4.44 27.37
N LYS A 2 6.56 3.14 27.35
CA LYS A 2 6.48 2.28 26.13
C LYS A 2 5.08 2.28 25.49
N LYS A 3 4.01 2.04 26.26
CA LYS A 3 2.62 2.03 25.75
C LYS A 3 2.23 3.36 25.09
N LEU A 4 2.53 4.50 25.74
CA LEU A 4 2.21 5.81 25.17
C LEU A 4 2.90 6.01 23.82
N PHE A 5 4.17 5.65 23.72
CA PHE A 5 4.93 5.71 22.47
C PHE A 5 4.32 4.80 21.38
N GLN A 6 3.96 3.55 21.71
CA GLN A 6 3.31 2.64 20.75
C GLN A 6 2.02 3.24 20.16
N TYR A 7 1.19 3.89 20.96
CA TYR A 7 -0.08 4.50 20.50
C TYR A 7 0.11 5.83 19.79
N SER A 8 1.22 6.55 20.02
CA SER A 8 1.48 7.85 19.40
C SER A 8 2.18 7.75 18.04
N ILE A 9 2.89 6.66 17.75
CA ILE A 9 3.70 6.53 16.51
C ILE A 9 2.84 6.74 15.28
N TYR A 10 1.78 5.95 15.10
CA TYR A 10 0.99 6.01 13.87
C TYR A 10 0.33 7.39 13.67
N PRO A 11 -0.41 7.96 14.63
CA PRO A 11 -1.01 9.27 14.43
C PRO A 11 0.04 10.38 14.24
N VAL A 12 1.14 10.38 14.97
CA VAL A 12 2.20 11.38 14.79
C VAL A 12 2.84 11.26 13.40
N PHE A 13 3.14 10.03 12.97
CA PHE A 13 3.75 9.76 11.69
C PHE A 13 2.84 10.22 10.54
N MET A 14 1.56 9.85 10.56
CA MET A 14 0.62 10.19 9.51
C MET A 14 0.23 11.67 9.51
N LEU A 15 0.03 12.28 10.67
CA LEU A 15 -0.28 13.71 10.75
C LEU A 15 0.92 14.56 10.30
N SER A 16 2.13 14.23 10.74
CA SER A 16 3.34 14.95 10.30
C SER A 16 3.53 14.80 8.79
N ALA A 17 3.32 13.61 8.20
CA ALA A 17 3.37 13.40 6.77
C ALA A 17 2.32 14.25 6.02
N PHE A 18 1.08 14.22 6.49
CA PHE A 18 -0.01 14.98 5.91
C PHE A 18 0.31 16.48 5.90
N PHE A 19 0.67 17.05 7.04
CA PHE A 19 0.97 18.48 7.13
C PHE A 19 2.22 18.88 6.35
N SER A 20 3.27 18.06 6.35
CA SER A 20 4.48 18.32 5.57
C SER A 20 4.19 18.34 4.06
N ILE A 21 3.39 17.39 3.56
CA ILE A 21 3.00 17.33 2.14
C ILE A 21 2.11 18.54 1.79
N ILE A 22 1.09 18.85 2.58
CA ILE A 22 0.21 20.01 2.33
C ILE A 22 0.99 21.32 2.32
N TRP A 23 1.90 21.51 3.29
CA TRP A 23 2.76 22.69 3.37
C TRP A 23 3.64 22.80 2.12
N LEU A 24 4.27 21.70 1.72
CA LEU A 24 5.14 21.65 0.56
C LEU A 24 4.41 22.00 -0.74
N MET A 25 3.20 21.47 -0.94
CA MET A 25 2.39 21.76 -2.11
C MET A 25 2.02 23.25 -2.20
N LYS A 26 1.92 23.94 -1.07
CA LYS A 26 1.63 25.37 -0.99
C LYS A 26 2.87 26.27 -1.09
N SER A 27 4.06 25.75 -0.89
CA SER A 27 5.29 26.54 -0.87
C SER A 27 5.78 27.00 -2.26
N GLY A 28 5.11 26.59 -3.34
CA GLY A 28 5.53 26.87 -4.71
C GLY A 28 6.73 26.05 -5.20
N THR A 29 7.21 25.11 -4.39
CA THR A 29 8.28 24.18 -4.78
C THR A 29 7.76 23.22 -5.86
N ASN A 30 8.62 22.79 -6.77
CA ASN A 30 8.25 21.78 -7.74
C ASN A 30 7.78 20.51 -7.03
N GLN A 31 6.49 20.22 -7.16
CA GLN A 31 5.79 19.17 -6.43
C GLN A 31 6.40 17.78 -6.61
N TYR A 32 6.96 17.51 -7.79
CA TYR A 32 7.59 16.20 -8.09
C TYR A 32 8.95 16.05 -7.41
N LEU A 33 9.76 17.11 -7.45
CA LEU A 33 11.08 17.10 -6.81
C LEU A 33 10.96 17.09 -5.28
N ALA A 34 9.88 17.58 -4.76
CA ALA A 34 9.70 17.79 -3.35
C ALA A 34 9.05 16.58 -2.63
N THR A 35 8.16 15.81 -3.29
CA THR A 35 7.54 14.63 -2.68
C THR A 35 8.51 13.46 -2.52
N VAL A 36 9.47 13.29 -3.43
CA VAL A 36 10.45 12.19 -3.39
C VAL A 36 11.30 12.22 -2.11
N PRO A 37 11.95 13.37 -1.74
CA PRO A 37 12.68 13.46 -0.48
C PRO A 37 11.81 13.22 0.75
N ILE A 38 10.58 13.73 0.77
CA ILE A 38 9.66 13.50 1.90
C ILE A 38 9.37 12.00 2.06
N ILE A 39 8.98 11.31 0.99
CA ILE A 39 8.72 9.87 1.05
C ILE A 39 9.98 9.11 1.50
N ALA A 40 11.17 9.50 1.02
CA ALA A 40 12.44 8.90 1.44
C ALA A 40 12.73 9.13 2.93
N VAL A 41 12.48 10.33 3.46
CA VAL A 41 12.65 10.64 4.90
C VAL A 41 11.71 9.78 5.74
N TYR A 42 10.44 9.68 5.37
CA TYR A 42 9.48 8.82 6.08
C TYR A 42 9.83 7.34 5.95
N GLY A 43 10.32 6.88 4.79
CA GLY A 43 10.82 5.53 4.61
C GLY A 43 12.03 5.21 5.49
N LEU A 44 13.00 6.14 5.58
CA LEU A 44 14.15 6.00 6.47
C LEU A 44 13.71 6.01 7.96
N ALA A 45 12.79 6.89 8.33
CA ALA A 45 12.24 6.90 9.67
C ALA A 45 11.53 5.58 10.02
N ALA A 46 10.72 5.04 9.12
CA ALA A 46 10.06 3.74 9.28
C ALA A 46 11.10 2.63 9.48
N LEU A 47 12.14 2.58 8.64
CA LEU A 47 13.25 1.62 8.76
C LEU A 47 13.95 1.70 10.12
N LEU A 48 14.28 2.89 10.59
CA LEU A 48 15.00 3.07 11.86
C LEU A 48 14.13 2.68 13.05
N ILE A 49 12.85 3.07 13.02
CA ILE A 49 11.93 2.78 14.13
C ILE A 49 11.55 1.30 14.17
N GLU A 50 11.35 0.64 13.03
CA GLU A 50 11.06 -0.82 13.03
C GLU A 50 12.24 -1.66 13.51
N ARG A 51 13.49 -1.22 13.30
CA ARG A 51 14.68 -1.87 13.87
C ARG A 51 14.83 -1.66 15.36
N TRP A 52 14.42 -0.50 15.85
CA TRP A 52 14.47 -0.17 17.29
C TRP A 52 13.35 -0.88 18.07
N MET A 53 12.16 -0.98 17.49
CA MET A 53 10.98 -1.57 18.15
C MET A 53 10.25 -2.55 17.21
N PRO A 54 10.88 -3.69 16.87
CA PRO A 54 10.28 -4.66 15.96
C PRO A 54 9.07 -5.35 16.59
N PHE A 55 8.03 -5.58 15.78
CA PHE A 55 6.90 -6.43 16.12
C PHE A 55 7.34 -7.89 16.24
N GLU A 56 8.05 -8.37 15.22
CA GLU A 56 8.61 -9.73 15.18
C GLU A 56 10.14 -9.65 14.99
N LYS A 57 10.88 -10.11 16.01
CA LYS A 57 12.33 -10.02 16.01
C LYS A 57 12.98 -10.85 14.89
N ASN A 58 12.39 -12.00 14.56
CA ASN A 58 12.91 -12.88 13.51
C ASN A 58 12.82 -12.25 12.11
N TRP A 59 11.97 -11.23 11.93
CA TRP A 59 11.83 -10.53 10.66
C TRP A 59 12.92 -9.48 10.40
N VAL A 60 13.71 -9.12 11.41
CA VAL A 60 14.73 -8.05 11.28
C VAL A 60 15.86 -8.43 10.33
N ASN A 61 16.27 -9.70 10.34
CA ASN A 61 17.47 -10.20 9.65
C ASN A 61 17.15 -11.09 8.44
N GLY A 62 16.14 -10.75 7.64
CA GLY A 62 15.81 -11.49 6.42
C GLY A 62 16.87 -11.33 5.32
N THR A 63 16.98 -12.33 4.44
CA THR A 63 17.97 -12.39 3.35
C THR A 63 17.42 -11.91 2.00
N ASP A 64 16.17 -11.47 1.94
CA ASP A 64 15.40 -11.10 0.75
C ASP A 64 15.53 -9.62 0.35
N TRP A 65 16.38 -8.86 1.04
CA TRP A 65 16.61 -7.43 0.82
C TRP A 65 16.89 -7.06 -0.64
N ASN A 66 17.75 -7.81 -1.32
CA ASN A 66 18.13 -7.50 -2.70
C ASN A 66 16.93 -7.66 -3.65
N LEU A 67 16.09 -8.67 -3.42
CA LEU A 67 14.89 -8.89 -4.20
C LEU A 67 13.88 -7.77 -3.98
N ASP A 68 13.59 -7.45 -2.73
CA ASP A 68 12.61 -6.42 -2.37
C ASP A 68 13.07 -5.02 -2.79
N PHE A 69 14.37 -4.72 -2.72
CA PHE A 69 14.95 -3.49 -3.24
C PHE A 69 14.83 -3.40 -4.76
N THR A 70 15.02 -4.52 -5.48
CA THR A 70 14.78 -4.57 -6.93
C THR A 70 13.34 -4.21 -7.25
N TYR A 71 12.37 -4.78 -6.54
CA TYR A 71 10.96 -4.44 -6.70
C TYR A 71 10.67 -2.98 -6.39
N TYR A 72 11.27 -2.44 -5.31
CA TYR A 72 11.11 -1.04 -4.94
C TYR A 72 11.56 -0.11 -6.07
N ILE A 73 12.75 -0.33 -6.64
CA ILE A 73 13.28 0.49 -7.74
C ILE A 73 12.42 0.35 -9.00
N VAL A 74 12.10 -0.89 -9.41
CA VAL A 74 11.32 -1.12 -10.64
C VAL A 74 9.93 -0.50 -10.50
N ASN A 75 9.23 -0.73 -9.39
CA ASN A 75 7.90 -0.17 -9.18
C ASN A 75 7.91 1.34 -9.01
N TYR A 76 8.96 1.91 -8.42
CA TYR A 76 9.16 3.36 -8.40
C TYR A 76 9.26 3.93 -9.83
N LEU A 77 10.09 3.33 -10.68
CA LEU A 77 10.23 3.76 -12.08
C LEU A 77 8.91 3.63 -12.86
N ILE A 78 8.15 2.56 -12.64
CA ILE A 78 6.83 2.37 -13.24
C ILE A 78 5.86 3.48 -12.80
N LYS A 79 5.79 3.79 -11.50
CA LYS A 79 4.94 4.86 -10.97
C LYS A 79 5.29 6.21 -11.56
N VAL A 80 6.58 6.54 -11.62
CA VAL A 80 7.08 7.80 -12.21
C VAL A 80 6.74 7.86 -13.70
N SER A 81 7.00 6.79 -14.46
CA SER A 81 6.67 6.73 -15.89
C SER A 81 5.18 6.84 -16.16
N ALA A 82 4.35 6.12 -15.39
CA ALA A 82 2.90 6.22 -15.49
C ALA A 82 2.40 7.65 -15.20
N GLN A 83 2.97 8.31 -14.19
CA GLN A 83 2.63 9.68 -13.84
C GLN A 83 2.98 10.66 -14.95
N PHE A 84 4.17 10.57 -15.56
CA PHE A 84 4.54 11.38 -16.72
C PHE A 84 3.64 11.13 -17.92
N THR A 85 3.29 9.87 -18.20
CA THR A 85 2.37 9.52 -19.28
C THR A 85 1.00 10.14 -19.07
N LEU A 86 0.47 10.08 -17.86
CA LEU A 86 -0.83 10.65 -17.53
C LEU A 86 -0.84 12.18 -17.63
N ILE A 87 0.25 12.84 -17.21
CA ILE A 87 0.41 14.29 -17.38
C ILE A 87 0.44 14.65 -18.84
N TRP A 88 1.21 13.94 -19.65
CA TRP A 88 1.30 14.16 -21.08
C TRP A 88 -0.06 13.97 -21.76
N LEU A 89 -0.79 12.91 -21.44
CA LEU A 89 -2.13 12.68 -21.95
C LEU A 89 -3.12 13.79 -21.55
N ALA A 90 -3.04 14.30 -20.32
CA ALA A 90 -3.92 15.35 -19.82
C ALA A 90 -3.75 16.68 -20.58
N VAL A 91 -2.60 16.93 -21.21
CA VAL A 91 -2.39 18.12 -22.06
C VAL A 91 -3.22 18.04 -23.36
N TRP A 92 -3.44 16.82 -23.87
CA TRP A 92 -4.09 16.60 -25.17
C TRP A 92 -5.59 16.32 -25.07
N ILE A 93 -6.08 15.96 -23.89
CA ILE A 93 -7.48 15.57 -23.68
C ILE A 93 -8.16 16.64 -22.81
N PRO A 94 -9.11 17.39 -23.34
CA PRO A 94 -9.89 18.36 -22.57
C PRO A 94 -10.89 17.62 -21.69
N PHE A 95 -10.52 17.39 -20.43
CA PHE A 95 -11.38 16.80 -19.43
C PHE A 95 -12.34 17.84 -18.82
N PRO A 96 -13.57 17.44 -18.47
CA PRO A 96 -14.50 18.31 -17.77
C PRO A 96 -13.94 18.68 -16.39
N GLN A 97 -14.24 19.90 -15.91
CA GLN A 97 -13.79 20.41 -14.61
C GLN A 97 -14.86 20.16 -13.54
N TRP A 98 -15.18 18.90 -13.28
CA TRP A 98 -16.20 18.52 -12.29
C TRP A 98 -15.63 18.43 -10.86
N PHE A 99 -14.33 18.38 -10.72
CA PHE A 99 -13.70 18.32 -9.41
C PHE A 99 -13.92 19.63 -8.63
N PRO A 100 -14.33 19.59 -7.34
CA PRO A 100 -14.68 20.77 -6.56
C PRO A 100 -13.45 21.56 -6.10
N THR A 101 -12.86 22.32 -7.03
CA THR A 101 -11.64 23.12 -6.79
C THR A 101 -11.84 24.30 -5.83
N THR A 102 -13.09 24.66 -5.50
CA THR A 102 -13.43 25.69 -4.52
C THR A 102 -13.23 25.26 -3.08
N LEU A 103 -13.10 23.94 -2.83
CA LEU A 103 -12.80 23.41 -1.50
C LEU A 103 -11.37 23.82 -1.05
N PRO A 104 -11.11 23.94 0.26
CA PRO A 104 -9.76 24.06 0.77
C PRO A 104 -8.85 22.92 0.27
N PHE A 105 -7.59 23.24 -0.05
CA PHE A 105 -6.67 22.29 -0.69
C PHE A 105 -6.58 20.93 0.05
N TRP A 106 -6.52 20.93 1.38
CA TRP A 106 -6.46 19.71 2.17
C TRP A 106 -7.73 18.83 2.01
N MET A 107 -8.92 19.46 1.81
CA MET A 107 -10.16 18.71 1.54
C MET A 107 -10.14 18.12 0.14
N GLN A 108 -9.60 18.85 -0.84
CA GLN A 108 -9.40 18.35 -2.21
C GLN A 108 -8.50 17.11 -2.17
N VAL A 109 -7.40 17.15 -1.38
CA VAL A 109 -6.47 16.02 -1.23
C VAL A 109 -7.17 14.83 -0.57
N LEU A 110 -7.96 15.02 0.48
CA LEU A 110 -8.71 13.93 1.11
C LEU A 110 -9.75 13.30 0.15
N LEU A 111 -10.41 14.11 -0.67
CA LEU A 111 -11.37 13.62 -1.66
C LEU A 111 -10.66 12.76 -2.72
N ALA A 112 -9.58 13.26 -3.32
CA ALA A 112 -8.77 12.51 -4.28
C ALA A 112 -8.21 11.22 -3.69
N LEU A 113 -7.70 11.28 -2.46
CA LEU A 113 -7.20 10.15 -1.71
C LEU A 113 -8.30 9.08 -1.52
N THR A 114 -9.51 9.48 -1.16
CA THR A 114 -10.66 8.57 -1.00
C THR A 114 -11.06 7.89 -2.31
N ILE A 115 -11.05 8.64 -3.42
CA ILE A 115 -11.32 8.10 -4.76
C ILE A 115 -10.27 7.04 -5.13
N ILE A 116 -8.99 7.38 -5.00
CA ILE A 116 -7.88 6.48 -5.33
C ILE A 116 -7.91 5.24 -4.45
N ASP A 117 -8.12 5.40 -3.16
CA ASP A 117 -8.19 4.33 -2.16
C ASP A 117 -9.30 3.32 -2.45
N PHE A 118 -10.49 3.79 -2.89
CA PHE A 118 -11.58 2.89 -3.29
C PHE A 118 -11.15 1.95 -4.42
N PHE A 119 -10.50 2.46 -5.45
CA PHE A 119 -10.07 1.61 -6.58
C PHE A 119 -8.93 0.68 -6.20
N LEU A 120 -8.00 1.12 -5.36
CA LEU A 120 -6.97 0.25 -4.80
C LEU A 120 -7.61 -0.90 -4.02
N PHE A 121 -8.52 -0.60 -3.09
CA PHE A 121 -9.28 -1.62 -2.38
C PHE A 121 -9.98 -2.57 -3.35
N PHE A 122 -10.72 -2.03 -4.33
CA PHE A 122 -11.55 -2.84 -5.22
C PHE A 122 -10.73 -3.79 -6.07
N VAL A 123 -9.63 -3.32 -6.68
CA VAL A 123 -8.75 -4.18 -7.49
C VAL A 123 -8.02 -5.18 -6.60
N HIS A 124 -7.56 -4.79 -5.42
CA HIS A 124 -6.94 -5.68 -4.45
C HIS A 124 -7.90 -6.81 -4.03
N TRP A 125 -9.13 -6.47 -3.65
CA TRP A 125 -10.18 -7.44 -3.32
C TRP A 125 -10.47 -8.39 -4.49
N GLN A 126 -10.55 -7.88 -5.74
CA GLN A 126 -10.72 -8.72 -6.92
C GLN A 126 -9.50 -9.60 -7.20
N SER A 127 -8.29 -9.15 -6.83
CA SER A 127 -7.08 -9.93 -7.00
C SER A 127 -7.07 -11.21 -6.15
N HIS A 128 -7.82 -11.23 -5.06
CA HIS A 128 -8.04 -12.43 -4.27
C HIS A 128 -9.20 -13.31 -4.77
N ARG A 129 -9.99 -12.86 -5.72
CA ARG A 129 -11.15 -13.59 -6.26
C ARG A 129 -10.89 -14.22 -7.62
N TYR A 130 -10.14 -13.53 -8.47
CA TYR A 130 -9.86 -14.00 -9.83
C TYR A 130 -8.46 -14.59 -9.93
N GLY A 131 -8.35 -15.86 -10.34
CA GLY A 131 -7.09 -16.58 -10.36
C GLY A 131 -5.98 -15.93 -11.19
N TRP A 132 -6.31 -15.25 -12.31
CA TRP A 132 -5.30 -14.54 -13.10
C TRP A 132 -4.77 -13.28 -12.40
N LEU A 133 -5.62 -12.56 -11.68
CA LEU A 133 -5.21 -11.42 -10.83
C LEU A 133 -4.42 -11.90 -9.62
N TRP A 134 -4.86 -13.02 -9.01
CA TRP A 134 -4.11 -13.64 -7.91
C TRP A 134 -2.68 -13.97 -8.32
N LYS A 135 -2.46 -14.56 -9.50
CA LYS A 135 -1.11 -14.87 -9.97
C LYS A 135 -0.19 -13.64 -10.00
N LEU A 136 -0.71 -12.47 -10.35
CA LEU A 136 0.02 -11.21 -10.31
C LEU A 136 0.22 -10.73 -8.86
N HIS A 137 -0.79 -10.90 -8.01
CA HIS A 137 -0.80 -10.44 -6.62
C HIS A 137 -0.05 -11.38 -5.67
N ALA A 138 0.04 -12.67 -5.98
CA ALA A 138 0.75 -13.68 -5.21
C ALA A 138 2.23 -13.32 -4.95
N ILE A 139 2.86 -12.55 -5.85
CA ILE A 139 4.20 -12.04 -5.64
C ILE A 139 4.28 -11.18 -4.37
N HIS A 140 3.26 -10.37 -4.13
CA HIS A 140 3.14 -9.55 -2.93
C HIS A 140 3.00 -10.42 -1.66
N HIS A 141 2.15 -11.46 -1.72
CA HIS A 141 1.96 -12.41 -0.64
C HIS A 141 3.12 -13.39 -0.46
N SER A 142 4.05 -13.52 -1.41
CA SER A 142 5.16 -14.47 -1.33
C SER A 142 6.23 -14.10 -0.29
N SER A 143 6.12 -12.98 0.38
CA SER A 143 7.02 -12.56 1.45
C SER A 143 6.74 -13.36 2.72
N GLU A 144 7.77 -13.98 3.30
CA GLU A 144 7.70 -14.75 4.55
C GLU A 144 7.89 -13.87 5.79
N ARG A 145 7.99 -12.56 5.62
CA ARG A 145 8.08 -11.52 6.65
C ARG A 145 7.52 -10.20 6.12
N LEU A 146 7.10 -9.32 7.02
CA LEU A 146 6.69 -7.96 6.66
C LEU A 146 7.65 -6.92 7.23
N TYR A 147 8.05 -5.97 6.40
CA TYR A 147 8.81 -4.79 6.77
C TYR A 147 8.58 -3.69 5.71
N PHE A 148 8.95 -2.45 6.02
CA PHE A 148 8.53 -1.28 5.23
C PHE A 148 8.77 -1.40 3.72
N LEU A 149 9.87 -2.05 3.30
CA LEU A 149 10.28 -2.11 1.89
C LEU A 149 9.45 -3.09 1.07
N ASN A 150 9.01 -4.23 1.66
CA ASN A 150 8.28 -5.24 0.88
C ASN A 150 6.81 -4.91 0.61
N GLY A 151 6.31 -3.77 1.10
CA GLY A 151 5.06 -3.19 0.63
C GLY A 151 5.07 -2.89 -0.87
N GLU A 152 6.23 -2.64 -1.44
CA GLU A 152 6.45 -2.40 -2.87
C GLU A 152 6.73 -3.68 -3.68
N LYS A 153 6.81 -4.85 -3.07
CA LYS A 153 7.00 -6.12 -3.76
C LYS A 153 5.73 -6.52 -4.49
N ARG A 154 5.56 -6.02 -5.70
CA ARG A 154 4.37 -6.21 -6.54
C ARG A 154 4.77 -6.47 -7.99
N HIS A 155 4.01 -7.31 -8.70
CA HIS A 155 4.21 -7.46 -10.14
C HIS A 155 3.94 -6.14 -10.88
N ALA A 156 4.77 -5.80 -11.87
CA ALA A 156 4.65 -4.57 -12.65
C ALA A 156 3.23 -4.34 -13.23
N LEU A 157 2.65 -5.37 -13.83
CA LEU A 157 1.26 -5.30 -14.34
C LEU A 157 0.25 -5.12 -13.21
N HIS A 158 0.44 -5.78 -12.06
CA HIS A 158 -0.47 -5.62 -10.93
C HIS A 158 -0.42 -4.17 -10.42
N GLN A 159 0.78 -3.60 -10.31
CA GLN A 159 0.99 -2.20 -9.90
C GLN A 159 0.24 -1.22 -10.81
N ILE A 160 0.24 -1.48 -12.12
CA ILE A 160 -0.49 -0.66 -13.09
C ILE A 160 -2.00 -0.86 -12.95
N LEU A 161 -2.47 -2.12 -12.91
CA LEU A 161 -3.89 -2.44 -12.82
C LEU A 161 -4.53 -1.92 -11.52
N GLU A 162 -3.81 -2.01 -10.41
CA GLU A 162 -4.30 -1.56 -9.10
C GLU A 162 -4.26 -0.03 -8.97
N GLY A 163 -3.19 0.60 -9.43
CA GLY A 163 -2.96 2.03 -9.27
C GLY A 163 -3.68 2.93 -10.28
N SER A 164 -3.91 2.44 -11.52
CA SER A 164 -4.42 3.31 -12.60
C SER A 164 -5.86 3.75 -12.43
N PRO A 165 -6.85 2.91 -12.05
CA PRO A 165 -8.27 3.28 -12.18
C PRO A 165 -8.66 4.53 -11.39
N GLY A 166 -8.18 4.63 -10.15
CA GLY A 166 -8.45 5.79 -9.30
C GLY A 166 -7.79 7.06 -9.82
N ILE A 167 -6.55 6.96 -10.32
CA ILE A 167 -5.85 8.10 -10.93
C ILE A 167 -6.53 8.53 -12.20
N ILE A 168 -6.94 7.58 -13.06
CA ILE A 168 -7.67 7.88 -14.31
C ILE A 168 -8.99 8.60 -13.99
N LEU A 169 -9.75 8.13 -12.99
CA LEU A 169 -10.97 8.83 -12.61
C LEU A 169 -10.69 10.26 -12.12
N CYS A 170 -9.67 10.45 -11.27
CA CYS A 170 -9.25 11.79 -10.84
C CYS A 170 -8.94 12.70 -12.02
N LEU A 171 -8.24 12.20 -13.06
CA LEU A 171 -7.95 12.96 -14.28
C LEU A 171 -9.23 13.29 -15.05
N VAL A 172 -10.09 12.30 -15.28
CA VAL A 172 -11.33 12.44 -16.04
C VAL A 172 -12.26 13.50 -15.44
N ILE A 173 -12.31 13.61 -14.10
CA ILE A 173 -13.13 14.63 -13.43
C ILE A 173 -12.41 15.98 -13.26
N GLY A 174 -11.18 16.12 -13.77
CA GLY A 174 -10.43 17.38 -13.73
C GLY A 174 -9.79 17.69 -12.38
N THR A 175 -9.36 16.68 -11.63
CA THR A 175 -8.64 16.89 -10.35
C THR A 175 -7.32 17.60 -10.62
N PRO A 176 -7.00 18.70 -9.92
CA PRO A 176 -5.73 19.40 -10.08
C PRO A 176 -4.54 18.48 -9.77
N GLN A 177 -3.51 18.53 -10.60
CA GLN A 177 -2.34 17.68 -10.48
C GLN A 177 -1.65 17.74 -9.11
N PRO A 178 -1.45 18.91 -8.45
CA PRO A 178 -0.88 18.96 -7.12
C PRO A 178 -1.69 18.19 -6.07
N VAL A 179 -3.02 18.11 -6.26
CA VAL A 179 -3.93 17.35 -5.39
C VAL A 179 -3.69 15.85 -5.53
N VAL A 180 -3.58 15.35 -6.78
CA VAL A 180 -3.31 13.94 -7.04
C VAL A 180 -1.94 13.54 -6.50
N VAL A 181 -0.92 14.36 -6.73
CA VAL A 181 0.46 14.10 -6.24
C VAL A 181 0.50 14.05 -4.71
N ALA A 182 -0.17 14.98 -4.03
CA ALA A 182 -0.25 14.98 -2.56
C ALA A 182 -0.98 13.75 -2.03
N ALA A 183 -2.11 13.37 -2.65
CA ALA A 183 -2.86 12.17 -2.28
C ALA A 183 -2.02 10.90 -2.42
N LEU A 184 -1.33 10.73 -3.54
CA LEU A 184 -0.45 9.57 -3.78
C LEU A 184 0.73 9.52 -2.80
N ALA A 185 1.31 10.67 -2.43
CA ALA A 185 2.40 10.71 -1.46
C ALA A 185 1.94 10.30 -0.04
N ILE A 186 0.78 10.79 0.41
CA ILE A 186 0.18 10.39 1.70
C ILE A 186 -0.13 8.90 1.71
N LEU A 187 -0.73 8.40 0.62
CA LEU A 187 -1.06 6.99 0.46
C LEU A 187 0.18 6.10 0.50
N ALA A 188 1.25 6.48 -0.21
CA ALA A 188 2.51 5.72 -0.21
C ALA A 188 3.09 5.60 1.20
N ILE A 189 3.05 6.67 2.01
CA ILE A 189 3.52 6.65 3.39
C ILE A 189 2.64 5.75 4.26
N ASN A 190 1.30 5.77 4.09
CA ASN A 190 0.42 4.86 4.82
C ASN A 190 0.67 3.39 4.46
N MET A 191 0.84 3.09 3.18
CA MET A 191 1.12 1.72 2.71
C MET A 191 2.47 1.21 3.23
N MET A 192 3.49 2.07 3.33
CA MET A 192 4.73 1.72 4.05
C MET A 192 4.45 1.35 5.50
N MET A 193 3.64 2.15 6.22
CA MET A 193 3.28 1.89 7.61
C MET A 193 2.47 0.60 7.80
N GLN A 194 1.68 0.18 6.82
CA GLN A 194 0.96 -1.11 6.85
C GLN A 194 1.91 -2.31 6.84
N HIS A 195 3.02 -2.21 6.12
CA HIS A 195 3.99 -3.29 5.99
C HIS A 195 5.09 -3.27 7.06
N THR A 196 5.26 -2.17 7.80
CA THR A 196 6.35 -2.09 8.78
C THR A 196 6.35 -3.23 9.77
N ASN A 197 7.56 -3.73 10.08
CA ASN A 197 7.80 -4.62 11.22
C ASN A 197 7.87 -3.82 12.52
N LEU A 198 6.96 -2.90 12.72
CA LEU A 198 6.94 -2.00 13.86
C LEU A 198 5.85 -2.39 14.86
N ASP A 199 6.20 -2.52 16.14
CA ASP A 199 5.24 -2.80 17.22
C ASP A 199 4.52 -1.52 17.68
N TYR A 200 3.77 -0.90 16.76
CA TYR A 200 2.85 0.18 17.11
C TYR A 200 1.43 -0.32 17.34
N LYS A 201 0.63 0.46 18.02
CA LYS A 201 -0.79 0.19 18.30
C LYS A 201 -1.62 1.35 17.78
N ALA A 202 -2.51 1.07 16.87
CA ALA A 202 -3.40 2.10 16.31
C ALA A 202 -4.63 2.38 17.18
N GLY A 203 -4.95 1.51 18.12
CA GLY A 203 -6.10 1.68 19.02
C GLY A 203 -7.42 1.86 18.24
N ILE A 204 -8.16 2.93 18.53
CA ILE A 204 -9.42 3.22 17.84
C ILE A 204 -9.22 3.58 16.36
N LEU A 205 -8.05 4.09 15.99
CA LEU A 205 -7.75 4.52 14.62
C LEU A 205 -7.84 3.36 13.60
N LYS A 206 -7.62 2.11 14.02
CA LYS A 206 -7.79 0.93 13.16
C LYS A 206 -9.25 0.69 12.71
N LYS A 207 -10.23 1.37 13.31
CA LYS A 207 -11.61 1.36 12.81
C LYS A 207 -11.82 2.24 11.57
N PHE A 208 -10.89 3.15 11.31
CA PHE A 208 -10.97 4.13 10.23
C PHE A 208 -9.86 3.93 9.20
N PHE A 209 -8.66 3.54 9.66
CA PHE A 209 -7.47 3.46 8.82
C PHE A 209 -6.90 2.05 8.76
N CYS A 210 -6.47 1.67 7.56
CA CYS A 210 -5.76 0.42 7.33
C CYS A 210 -4.35 0.52 7.86
N VAL A 211 -4.05 -0.25 8.89
CA VAL A 211 -2.81 -0.23 9.68
C VAL A 211 -2.16 -1.61 9.69
N ALA A 212 -0.88 -1.70 10.10
CA ALA A 212 -0.17 -2.97 10.15
C ALA A 212 -0.86 -4.05 11.00
N GLU A 213 -1.53 -3.68 12.10
CA GLU A 213 -2.29 -4.63 12.93
C GLU A 213 -3.38 -5.37 12.14
N LEU A 214 -4.01 -4.70 11.17
CA LEU A 214 -5.04 -5.29 10.29
C LEU A 214 -4.42 -5.97 9.07
N HIS A 215 -3.43 -5.34 8.46
CA HIS A 215 -2.84 -5.82 7.22
C HIS A 215 -2.01 -7.10 7.41
N ARG A 216 -1.46 -7.33 8.59
CA ARG A 216 -0.79 -8.60 8.94
C ARG A 216 -1.74 -9.80 8.86
N TRP A 217 -3.03 -9.65 9.21
CA TRP A 217 -4.04 -10.69 9.03
C TRP A 217 -4.23 -11.04 7.55
N HIS A 218 -4.19 -10.04 6.69
CA HIS A 218 -4.28 -10.19 5.24
C HIS A 218 -3.11 -10.99 4.65
N HIS A 219 -1.93 -10.91 5.24
CA HIS A 219 -0.72 -11.62 4.80
C HIS A 219 -0.54 -13.01 5.41
N ARG A 220 -1.50 -13.55 6.16
CA ARG A 220 -1.40 -14.92 6.68
C ARG A 220 -1.18 -15.93 5.57
N ALA A 221 -0.33 -16.95 5.85
CA ALA A 221 0.10 -17.94 4.87
C ALA A 221 -1.04 -18.80 4.34
N ASP A 222 -2.07 -19.10 5.15
CA ASP A 222 -3.26 -19.80 4.69
C ASP A 222 -4.14 -18.84 3.87
N TYR A 223 -4.38 -19.20 2.63
CA TYR A 223 -5.15 -18.36 1.70
C TYR A 223 -6.55 -18.01 2.21
N LYS A 224 -7.23 -18.92 2.90
CA LYS A 224 -8.58 -18.65 3.40
C LYS A 224 -8.56 -17.59 4.50
N ASP A 225 -7.56 -17.63 5.35
CA ASP A 225 -7.38 -16.67 6.44
C ASP A 225 -6.98 -15.28 5.91
N ALA A 226 -6.29 -15.23 4.77
CA ALA A 226 -5.85 -14.00 4.10
C ALA A 226 -6.97 -13.26 3.35
N GLN A 227 -8.23 -13.78 3.32
CA GLN A 227 -9.35 -13.16 2.60
C GLN A 227 -10.02 -12.02 3.39
N VAL A 228 -9.23 -11.13 3.98
CA VAL A 228 -9.67 -10.04 4.87
C VAL A 228 -8.83 -8.78 4.66
N ASN A 229 -9.33 -7.61 5.06
CA ASN A 229 -8.58 -6.34 5.20
C ASN A 229 -7.81 -5.91 3.94
N TYR A 230 -8.53 -5.69 2.85
CA TYR A 230 -7.96 -5.31 1.55
C TYR A 230 -7.65 -3.82 1.41
N GLY A 231 -8.09 -2.99 2.34
CA GLY A 231 -7.96 -1.55 2.27
C GLY A 231 -6.50 -1.07 2.23
N ALA A 232 -6.25 0.00 1.45
CA ALA A 232 -4.94 0.64 1.37
C ALA A 232 -4.80 1.83 2.34
N TRP A 233 -5.90 2.57 2.58
CA TRP A 233 -5.92 3.70 3.51
C TRP A 233 -7.12 3.66 4.47
N LEU A 234 -8.36 3.54 3.95
CA LEU A 234 -9.58 3.52 4.76
C LEU A 234 -10.12 2.10 4.95
N THR A 235 -10.50 1.76 6.16
CA THR A 235 -11.19 0.49 6.48
C THR A 235 -12.67 0.50 6.12
N VAL A 236 -13.23 1.65 5.75
CA VAL A 236 -14.65 1.78 5.41
C VAL A 236 -15.07 0.82 4.29
N TRP A 237 -14.19 0.58 3.33
CA TRP A 237 -14.44 -0.34 2.22
C TRP A 237 -14.53 -1.78 2.71
N ASP A 238 -13.62 -2.20 3.58
CA ASP A 238 -13.66 -3.52 4.21
C ASP A 238 -14.95 -3.71 5.03
N HIS A 239 -15.44 -2.68 5.70
CA HIS A 239 -16.73 -2.75 6.40
C HIS A 239 -17.91 -2.86 5.44
N ILE A 240 -17.97 -2.08 4.36
CA ILE A 240 -19.03 -2.12 3.36
C ILE A 240 -19.05 -3.49 2.65
N PHE A 241 -17.89 -4.02 2.28
CA PHE A 241 -17.78 -5.30 1.56
C PHE A 241 -17.68 -6.51 2.50
N LYS A 242 -17.80 -6.31 3.81
CA LYS A 242 -17.79 -7.36 4.86
C LYS A 242 -16.50 -8.18 4.87
N THR A 243 -15.38 -7.53 4.62
CA THR A 243 -14.03 -8.12 4.64
C THR A 243 -13.19 -7.63 5.82
N ALA A 244 -13.73 -6.73 6.65
CA ALA A 244 -13.06 -6.26 7.86
C ALA A 244 -12.89 -7.39 8.87
N TYR A 245 -11.66 -7.61 9.33
CA TYR A 245 -11.34 -8.60 10.36
C TYR A 245 -10.32 -8.06 11.34
N ASP A 246 -10.59 -8.23 12.61
CA ASP A 246 -9.65 -7.97 13.70
C ASP A 246 -9.95 -8.89 14.87
N ASN A 247 -8.96 -9.64 15.30
CA ASN A 247 -9.07 -10.50 16.48
C ASN A 247 -7.94 -10.20 17.48
N PRO A 248 -8.13 -9.17 18.33
CA PRO A 248 -7.08 -8.78 19.29
C PRO A 248 -6.70 -9.90 20.26
N LYS A 249 -7.63 -10.79 20.60
CA LYS A 249 -7.36 -11.92 21.51
C LYS A 249 -6.32 -12.86 20.90
N ILE A 250 -6.58 -13.38 19.71
CA ILE A 250 -5.63 -14.26 19.00
C ILE A 250 -4.31 -13.53 18.73
N TYR A 251 -4.38 -12.28 18.27
CA TYR A 251 -3.20 -11.47 18.00
C TYR A 251 -2.25 -11.33 19.20
N HIS A 252 -2.80 -11.26 20.42
CA HIS A 252 -2.02 -11.12 21.65
C HIS A 252 -1.58 -12.45 22.28
N THR A 253 -2.30 -13.55 22.05
CA THR A 253 -2.00 -14.86 22.67
C THR A 253 -1.21 -15.79 21.77
N GLU A 254 -1.49 -15.80 20.47
CA GLU A 254 -0.93 -16.73 19.48
C GLU A 254 -0.07 -16.04 18.42
N GLY A 255 -0.09 -14.69 18.40
CA GLY A 255 0.55 -13.89 17.34
C GLY A 255 -0.22 -13.92 16.03
N ILE A 256 0.44 -13.48 14.96
CA ILE A 256 -0.18 -13.45 13.62
C ILE A 256 -0.11 -14.81 12.91
N GLY A 257 0.72 -15.73 13.38
CA GLY A 257 1.04 -16.99 12.71
C GLY A 257 2.03 -16.79 11.55
N GLU A 258 2.13 -17.81 10.70
CA GLU A 258 2.98 -17.75 9.51
C GLU A 258 2.39 -16.82 8.46
N ILE A 259 3.26 -16.11 7.74
CA ILE A 259 2.92 -15.28 6.58
C ILE A 259 3.59 -15.83 5.33
N GLY A 260 3.06 -15.51 4.15
CA GLY A 260 3.52 -16.05 2.88
C GLY A 260 2.40 -16.75 2.09
N ILE A 261 2.75 -17.81 1.36
CA ILE A 261 1.81 -18.64 0.59
C ILE A 261 2.03 -20.11 0.93
N LYS A 262 1.22 -20.63 1.85
CA LYS A 262 1.33 -22.01 2.33
C LYS A 262 1.12 -23.04 1.21
N GLU A 263 0.23 -22.74 0.28
CA GLU A 263 -0.10 -23.63 -0.83
C GLU A 263 0.99 -23.70 -1.91
N GLU A 264 1.98 -22.80 -1.85
CA GLU A 264 3.08 -22.73 -2.80
C GLU A 264 4.43 -22.59 -2.08
N PRO A 265 4.88 -23.61 -1.32
CA PRO A 265 6.11 -23.56 -0.54
C PRO A 265 7.38 -23.34 -1.38
N ASN A 266 7.31 -23.67 -2.68
CA ASN A 266 8.40 -23.48 -3.65
C ASN A 266 8.19 -22.24 -4.53
N PHE A 267 7.54 -21.19 -4.02
CA PHE A 267 7.36 -19.95 -4.77
C PHE A 267 8.71 -19.40 -5.25
N PRO A 268 8.81 -18.89 -6.49
CA PRO A 268 10.06 -18.38 -7.03
C PRO A 268 10.72 -17.32 -6.14
N ARG A 269 12.05 -17.38 -5.97
CA ARG A 269 12.81 -16.47 -5.08
C ARG A 269 13.69 -15.45 -5.83
N THR A 270 13.53 -15.30 -7.15
CA THR A 270 14.27 -14.31 -7.94
C THR A 270 13.32 -13.45 -8.76
N TYR A 271 13.71 -12.19 -8.99
CA TYR A 271 12.88 -11.22 -9.70
C TYR A 271 12.34 -11.76 -11.03
N TRP A 272 13.21 -12.24 -11.93
CA TRP A 272 12.79 -12.72 -13.25
C TRP A 272 11.92 -13.98 -13.21
N LYS A 273 12.15 -14.88 -12.26
CA LYS A 273 11.28 -16.05 -12.09
C LYS A 273 9.91 -15.64 -11.54
N GLN A 274 9.83 -14.63 -10.70
CA GLN A 274 8.58 -14.05 -10.20
C GLN A 274 7.87 -13.25 -11.30
N PHE A 275 8.61 -12.46 -12.10
CA PHE A 275 8.04 -11.72 -13.22
C PHE A 275 7.34 -12.63 -14.23
N TRP A 276 7.91 -13.78 -14.56
CA TRP A 276 7.32 -14.73 -15.49
C TRP A 276 6.34 -15.72 -14.83
N TYR A 277 6.22 -15.72 -13.51
CA TYR A 277 5.36 -16.64 -12.78
C TYR A 277 3.87 -16.56 -13.20
N PRO A 278 3.23 -15.39 -13.38
CA PRO A 278 1.81 -15.32 -13.75
C PRO A 278 1.49 -15.94 -15.12
N PHE A 279 2.48 -16.01 -15.99
CA PHE A 279 2.32 -16.46 -17.40
C PHE A 279 2.59 -17.96 -17.60
N LYS A 280 2.97 -18.68 -16.53
CA LYS A 280 3.19 -20.13 -16.62
C LYS A 280 1.86 -20.87 -16.53
N GLU A 281 1.63 -21.83 -17.46
CA GLU A 281 0.39 -22.62 -17.55
C GLU A 281 0.12 -23.48 -16.32
N SER A 282 1.18 -24.03 -15.69
CA SER A 282 1.09 -24.95 -14.55
C SER A 282 0.72 -24.30 -13.22
N VAL A 283 0.73 -22.98 -13.15
CA VAL A 283 0.48 -22.22 -11.93
C VAL A 283 -0.98 -21.76 -11.93
N GLY A 284 -1.86 -22.65 -11.57
CA GLY A 284 -3.26 -22.31 -11.42
C GLY A 284 -3.86 -23.16 -10.33
N ARG A 285 -4.31 -22.54 -9.21
CA ARG A 285 -5.38 -23.17 -8.48
C ARG A 285 -6.45 -23.56 -9.46
N LYS A 286 -6.79 -24.84 -9.50
CA LYS A 286 -8.09 -25.24 -10.04
C LYS A 286 -9.10 -24.41 -9.24
N SER A 287 -9.60 -23.34 -9.84
CA SER A 287 -10.64 -22.52 -9.27
C SER A 287 -11.87 -23.39 -9.08
N LYS A 288 -12.04 -23.93 -7.89
CA LYS A 288 -13.37 -24.18 -7.38
C LYS A 288 -13.73 -22.93 -6.57
N LEU A 289 -14.21 -21.91 -7.28
CA LEU A 289 -15.13 -20.93 -6.72
C LEU A 289 -16.48 -21.59 -6.51
#